data_6049ba1180acea445c039178d2be58ca
#
_entry.id   6049ba1180acea445c039178d2be58ca
#
_cell.length_a   1.000
_cell.length_b   1.000
_cell.length_c   1.000
_cell.angle_alpha   90.00
_cell.angle_beta   90.00
_cell.angle_gamma   90.00
#
_symmetry.space_group_name_H-M   'P 1'
#
loop_
_entity.id
_entity.type
_entity.pdbx_description
1 polymer ?
#
loop_
_entity_poly.entity_id
_entity_poly.type
_entity_poly.pdbx_seq_one_letter_code
_entity_poly.pdbx_strand_id
1 'polypeptide(L)'
;MNRTLLRLLALLAAVSLIAVACGDDDETADAGDSSSSDDSSSSDDSSSSDDSSSDAGEACVLGRGVSDDTILFGSSMPLTGALAALGADATFAIELTADRINDAGGVNGRMVEIIVQDDEYNAEKTTANSQYFIDREGVFGIWASIGSAPLVSAIPLHDESDTLTLFPWAQDLSLFDVEAHPLFFSVNPPAYAQTKGFSDYIADAYPDEDVRVGLMTINSVDGEQTVQGYKDGLGGDLLVSEQTYEGDATTALPQAIAFQDAGVTDIYIGTGDALFAQFLQEADQIGLEARFWGSTGTISNTTLELAGDLAEGAYGVNVIASASATELPGIARYQEEMLAAGAEETQIGTASLLAYTGGLVLEEALKRAGECLNVDTFVDAMHSIENFDTGGIMPPLTFTPDNHLGHNGVVLLQVQDGQYVQIN
;
A
#
# COMPACT_ATOMS: atom_id res chain seq x y z
N MET A 1 -34.13 9.18 -0.58
CA MET A 1 -33.66 10.49 -1.08
C MET A 1 -32.16 10.42 -0.93
N ASN A 2 -31.43 10.29 -2.05
CA ASN A 2 -30.02 9.87 -2.08
C ASN A 2 -29.09 10.80 -1.30
N ARG A 3 -28.22 10.24 -0.49
CA ARG A 3 -27.17 10.94 0.31
C ARG A 3 -26.29 11.88 -0.53
N THR A 4 -26.12 11.57 -1.82
CA THR A 4 -25.38 12.38 -2.81
C THR A 4 -26.04 13.74 -3.08
N LEU A 5 -27.36 13.83 -2.97
CA LEU A 5 -28.09 15.11 -3.18
C LEU A 5 -27.97 16.05 -1.98
N LEU A 6 -27.78 15.53 -0.75
CA LEU A 6 -27.56 16.34 0.44
C LEU A 6 -26.15 16.97 0.49
N ARG A 7 -25.15 16.27 -0.06
CA ARG A 7 -23.76 16.78 -0.14
C ARG A 7 -23.61 17.93 -1.17
N LEU A 8 -24.35 17.89 -2.28
CA LEU A 8 -24.37 18.98 -3.27
C LEU A 8 -25.11 20.26 -2.81
N LEU A 9 -26.03 20.18 -1.86
CA LEU A 9 -26.75 21.33 -1.32
C LEU A 9 -25.96 22.06 -0.21
N ALA A 10 -25.02 21.40 0.46
CA ALA A 10 -24.15 22.01 1.48
C ALA A 10 -23.04 22.87 0.85
N LEU A 11 -22.58 22.56 -0.35
CA LEU A 11 -21.52 23.31 -1.06
C LEU A 11 -22.01 24.63 -1.72
N LEU A 12 -23.30 24.84 -1.88
CA LEU A 12 -23.87 26.07 -2.48
C LEU A 12 -24.22 27.18 -1.45
N ALA A 13 -24.10 26.93 -0.15
CA ALA A 13 -24.43 27.90 0.89
C ALA A 13 -23.24 28.72 1.43
N ALA A 14 -21.99 28.42 1.02
CA ALA A 14 -20.78 29.02 1.59
C ALA A 14 -20.16 30.19 0.77
N VAL A 15 -20.78 30.64 -0.31
CA VAL A 15 -20.22 31.69 -1.22
C VAL A 15 -20.97 33.01 -1.17
N SER A 16 -21.45 33.47 -0.04
CA SER A 16 -22.02 34.80 0.08
C SER A 16 -21.73 35.37 1.44
N LEU A 17 -20.61 36.07 1.59
CA LEU A 17 -20.42 37.15 2.61
C LEU A 17 -18.93 37.56 2.71
N ILE A 18 -18.38 38.29 1.73
CA ILE A 18 -17.26 39.21 1.99
C ILE A 18 -17.41 40.37 1.00
N ALA A 19 -17.90 41.50 1.52
CA ALA A 19 -17.61 42.82 0.97
C ALA A 19 -17.75 43.89 2.07
N VAL A 20 -16.75 44.79 2.09
CA VAL A 20 -16.71 46.14 2.69
C VAL A 20 -16.17 46.25 4.10
N ALA A 21 -14.92 46.75 4.24
CA ALA A 21 -14.64 48.14 4.66
C ALA A 21 -13.14 48.43 4.62
N CYS A 22 -12.77 49.38 3.78
CA CYS A 22 -11.54 50.19 3.88
C CYS A 22 -11.70 51.25 4.98
N GLY A 23 -10.59 51.57 5.64
CA GLY A 23 -10.49 52.72 6.52
C GLY A 23 -9.02 52.92 6.97
N ASP A 24 -8.47 53.97 6.45
CA ASP A 24 -7.10 54.49 6.53
C ASP A 24 -6.78 55.11 7.92
N ASP A 25 -5.50 55.35 8.14
CA ASP A 25 -4.78 56.43 8.82
C ASP A 25 -4.06 56.17 10.15
N ASP A 26 -2.76 56.17 9.99
CA ASP A 26 -1.67 57.04 10.48
C ASP A 26 -1.24 57.11 11.98
N GLU A 27 0.06 56.91 12.11
CA GLU A 27 1.10 57.57 12.95
C GLU A 27 0.96 57.64 14.48
N THR A 28 1.89 57.32 15.29
CA THR A 28 3.24 57.84 15.57
C THR A 28 3.80 57.23 16.87
N ALA A 29 5.10 57.21 16.92
CA ALA A 29 6.01 56.84 17.99
C ALA A 29 5.77 57.53 19.37
N ASP A 30 6.22 56.89 20.45
CA ASP A 30 7.31 57.42 21.27
C ASP A 30 7.76 56.48 22.41
N ALA A 31 9.02 56.67 22.80
CA ALA A 31 9.84 55.90 23.71
C ALA A 31 9.66 56.30 25.20
N GLY A 32 10.20 55.43 26.09
CA GLY A 32 10.52 55.83 27.48
C GLY A 32 10.55 54.59 28.38
N ASP A 33 11.58 54.02 28.64
CA ASP A 33 12.76 54.04 29.53
C ASP A 33 12.50 54.04 31.04
N SER A 34 13.37 53.25 31.70
CA SER A 34 13.83 53.26 33.09
C SER A 34 12.99 52.48 34.16
N SER A 35 13.59 51.48 34.68
CA SER A 35 14.70 51.29 35.63
C SER A 35 14.26 50.92 37.05
N SER A 36 14.91 49.88 37.55
CA SER A 36 15.47 49.63 38.89
C SER A 36 14.50 49.51 40.09
N SER A 37 14.70 48.71 41.04
CA SER A 37 15.80 48.01 41.71
C SER A 37 15.25 47.35 42.97
N ASP A 38 15.88 46.22 43.35
CA ASP A 38 16.25 45.75 44.69
C ASP A 38 15.23 45.85 45.86
N ASP A 39 15.03 44.85 46.63
CA ASP A 39 15.95 44.32 47.63
C ASP A 39 15.36 43.13 48.44
N SER A 40 16.22 42.24 48.81
CA SER A 40 16.26 41.16 49.74
C SER A 40 15.32 41.11 50.96
N SER A 41 14.91 39.89 51.39
CA SER A 41 15.44 39.29 52.61
C SER A 41 14.83 37.91 52.93
N SER A 42 15.71 37.04 53.34
CA SER A 42 15.61 35.69 53.87
C SER A 42 14.67 35.52 55.08
N SER A 43 14.06 34.32 55.14
CA SER A 43 14.08 33.53 56.38
C SER A 43 13.70 32.06 56.12
N ASP A 44 14.57 31.16 56.60
CA ASP A 44 14.40 29.72 56.76
C ASP A 44 13.13 29.36 57.52
N ASP A 45 12.44 28.31 57.08
CA ASP A 45 12.04 27.27 58.05
C ASP A 45 11.84 25.93 57.34
N SER A 46 12.50 24.96 57.91
CA SER A 46 12.51 23.55 57.57
C SER A 46 11.30 22.83 58.13
N SER A 47 10.60 21.99 57.30
CA SER A 47 10.09 20.73 57.81
C SER A 47 9.66 19.77 56.70
N SER A 48 10.34 18.60 56.72
CA SER A 48 9.93 17.21 56.44
C SER A 48 9.12 16.90 55.17
N SER A 49 9.86 16.27 54.26
CA SER A 49 9.59 14.99 53.59
C SER A 49 8.16 14.44 53.65
N ASP A 50 7.48 14.50 52.51
CA ASP A 50 6.71 13.38 52.03
C ASP A 50 7.13 13.17 50.58
N ASP A 51 7.94 12.12 50.43
CA ASP A 51 8.40 11.56 49.15
C ASP A 51 7.21 10.76 48.54
N SER A 52 6.25 11.50 47.99
CA SER A 52 5.35 10.94 46.99
C SER A 52 5.96 11.23 45.64
N SER A 53 6.80 10.35 45.15
CA SER A 53 7.10 10.20 43.73
C SER A 53 5.77 9.96 43.02
N SER A 54 5.05 11.04 42.74
CA SER A 54 4.11 11.01 41.62
C SER A 54 4.95 10.83 40.40
N ASP A 55 4.92 9.62 39.88
CA ASP A 55 5.20 9.35 38.49
C ASP A 55 4.34 10.31 37.68
N ALA A 56 4.91 11.48 37.35
CA ALA A 56 4.30 12.41 36.45
C ALA A 56 4.40 11.69 35.08
N GLY A 57 3.38 10.92 34.74
CA GLY A 57 3.23 10.35 33.41
C GLY A 57 3.57 11.42 32.39
N GLU A 58 4.45 11.14 31.48
CA GLU A 58 4.81 12.04 30.38
C GLU A 58 3.51 12.59 29.79
N ALA A 59 3.42 13.93 29.69
CA ALA A 59 2.22 14.55 29.17
C ALA A 59 1.97 14.02 27.74
N CYS A 60 0.78 13.49 27.49
CA CYS A 60 0.38 12.99 26.19
C CYS A 60 0.53 14.09 25.13
N VAL A 61 1.41 13.89 24.16
CA VAL A 61 1.61 14.78 23.02
C VAL A 61 1.08 14.09 21.79
N LEU A 62 -0.01 14.62 21.24
CA LEU A 62 -0.59 14.11 19.99
C LEU A 62 0.31 14.46 18.81
N GLY A 63 0.38 13.55 17.84
CA GLY A 63 1.12 13.74 16.60
C GLY A 63 0.44 14.73 15.65
N ARG A 64 1.16 15.14 14.61
CA ARG A 64 0.58 15.90 13.50
C ARG A 64 -0.60 15.12 12.91
N GLY A 65 -1.67 15.81 12.48
CA GLY A 65 -2.87 15.19 11.93
C GLY A 65 -3.75 14.43 12.93
N VAL A 66 -3.44 14.51 14.23
CA VAL A 66 -4.23 13.90 15.30
C VAL A 66 -4.83 15.01 16.18
N SER A 67 -6.13 14.99 16.33
CA SER A 67 -6.88 15.85 17.26
C SER A 67 -7.55 15.01 18.35
N ASP A 68 -8.38 15.64 19.18
CA ASP A 68 -9.15 14.93 20.20
C ASP A 68 -10.22 14.00 19.60
N ASP A 69 -10.69 14.29 18.38
CA ASP A 69 -11.82 13.63 17.73
C ASP A 69 -11.51 13.07 16.32
N THR A 70 -10.34 13.38 15.72
CA THR A 70 -9.98 12.93 14.37
C THR A 70 -8.53 12.49 14.22
N ILE A 71 -8.29 11.58 13.26
CA ILE A 71 -6.99 11.19 12.73
C ILE A 71 -7.06 11.38 11.22
N LEU A 72 -6.23 12.28 10.67
CA LEU A 72 -6.25 12.66 9.26
C LEU A 72 -5.15 11.97 8.47
N PHE A 73 -5.52 11.28 7.37
CA PHE A 73 -4.60 10.67 6.42
C PHE A 73 -4.68 11.34 5.05
N GLY A 74 -3.58 11.28 4.30
CA GLY A 74 -3.54 11.58 2.86
C GLY A 74 -3.44 10.30 2.05
N SER A 75 -3.89 10.32 0.79
CA SER A 75 -3.67 9.24 -0.16
C SER A 75 -3.52 9.78 -1.58
N SER A 76 -2.42 9.43 -2.25
CA SER A 76 -2.17 9.79 -3.64
C SER A 76 -2.45 8.57 -4.52
N MET A 77 -3.43 8.69 -5.41
CA MET A 77 -3.98 7.58 -6.19
C MET A 77 -4.06 7.93 -7.68
N PRO A 78 -3.83 6.99 -8.59
CA PRO A 78 -4.07 7.20 -10.02
C PRO A 78 -5.57 7.11 -10.33
N LEU A 79 -6.31 8.20 -10.15
CA LEU A 79 -7.77 8.24 -10.38
C LEU A 79 -8.14 8.55 -11.83
N THR A 80 -7.18 8.99 -12.64
CA THR A 80 -7.33 9.19 -14.07
C THR A 80 -6.19 8.53 -14.85
N GLY A 81 -6.33 8.38 -16.16
CA GLY A 81 -5.34 7.71 -17.02
C GLY A 81 -5.51 6.19 -17.08
N ALA A 82 -4.43 5.49 -17.45
CA ALA A 82 -4.47 4.05 -17.73
C ALA A 82 -4.75 3.16 -16.50
N LEU A 83 -4.44 3.65 -15.30
CA LEU A 83 -4.61 2.92 -14.04
C LEU A 83 -5.79 3.41 -13.20
N ALA A 84 -6.70 4.21 -13.81
CA ALA A 84 -7.82 4.84 -13.10
C ALA A 84 -8.73 3.83 -12.37
N ALA A 85 -9.02 2.69 -12.98
CA ALA A 85 -9.84 1.65 -12.36
C ALA A 85 -9.18 1.11 -11.09
N LEU A 86 -7.88 0.83 -11.15
CA LEU A 86 -7.09 0.32 -10.04
C LEU A 86 -7.03 1.30 -8.86
N GLY A 87 -6.82 2.60 -9.16
CA GLY A 87 -6.88 3.66 -8.16
C GLY A 87 -8.26 3.83 -7.53
N ALA A 88 -9.33 3.75 -8.34
CA ALA A 88 -10.71 3.83 -7.86
C ALA A 88 -11.08 2.67 -6.94
N ASP A 89 -10.67 1.44 -7.28
CA ASP A 89 -10.94 0.25 -6.49
C ASP A 89 -10.23 0.30 -5.12
N ALA A 90 -8.96 0.71 -5.11
CA ALA A 90 -8.21 0.90 -3.87
C ALA A 90 -8.80 2.03 -3.01
N THR A 91 -9.20 3.16 -3.64
CA THR A 91 -9.86 4.28 -2.95
C THR A 91 -11.15 3.84 -2.28
N PHE A 92 -11.99 3.08 -2.98
CA PHE A 92 -13.22 2.54 -2.39
C PHE A 92 -12.93 1.71 -1.13
N ALA A 93 -11.89 0.86 -1.15
CA ALA A 93 -11.55 0.00 -0.03
C ALA A 93 -10.97 0.76 1.18
N ILE A 94 -10.17 1.82 0.98
CA ILE A 94 -9.70 2.65 2.10
C ILE A 94 -10.82 3.49 2.70
N GLU A 95 -11.72 4.05 1.88
CA GLU A 95 -12.90 4.77 2.35
C GLU A 95 -13.85 3.83 3.12
N LEU A 96 -14.09 2.61 2.62
CA LEU A 96 -14.83 1.56 3.34
C LEU A 96 -14.21 1.27 4.71
N THR A 97 -12.88 1.16 4.79
CA THR A 97 -12.18 0.92 6.06
C THR A 97 -12.40 2.07 7.03
N ALA A 98 -12.25 3.32 6.57
CA ALA A 98 -12.50 4.50 7.40
C ALA A 98 -13.97 4.56 7.88
N ASP A 99 -14.93 4.32 6.99
CA ASP A 99 -16.35 4.29 7.32
C ASP A 99 -16.64 3.19 8.35
N ARG A 100 -16.07 2.00 8.21
CA ARG A 100 -16.22 0.88 9.15
C ARG A 100 -15.68 1.22 10.54
N ILE A 101 -14.51 1.83 10.63
CA ILE A 101 -13.91 2.31 11.87
C ILE A 101 -14.83 3.37 12.50
N ASN A 102 -15.31 4.33 11.72
CA ASN A 102 -16.14 5.45 12.16
C ASN A 102 -17.53 5.00 12.60
N ASP A 103 -18.15 4.06 11.91
CA ASP A 103 -19.46 3.47 12.29
C ASP A 103 -19.36 2.66 13.60
N ALA A 104 -18.18 2.12 13.93
CA ALA A 104 -17.90 1.47 15.20
C ALA A 104 -17.63 2.47 16.36
N GLY A 105 -17.63 3.79 16.10
CA GLY A 105 -17.36 4.85 17.08
C GLY A 105 -15.94 5.38 17.07
N GLY A 106 -15.19 5.09 16.00
CA GLY A 106 -13.79 5.50 15.83
C GLY A 106 -12.78 4.60 16.54
N VAL A 107 -11.51 5.00 16.51
CA VAL A 107 -10.43 4.34 17.25
C VAL A 107 -10.00 5.25 18.41
N ASN A 108 -10.02 4.72 19.64
CA ASN A 108 -9.71 5.47 20.84
C ASN A 108 -10.47 6.83 20.93
N GLY A 109 -11.74 6.85 20.47
CA GLY A 109 -12.60 8.02 20.44
C GLY A 109 -12.40 8.97 19.25
N ARG A 110 -11.53 8.66 18.30
CA ARG A 110 -11.22 9.49 17.13
C ARG A 110 -11.75 8.86 15.85
N MET A 111 -12.34 9.68 14.97
CA MET A 111 -12.76 9.28 13.63
C MET A 111 -11.56 9.30 12.68
N VAL A 112 -11.54 8.43 11.69
CA VAL A 112 -10.53 8.42 10.62
C VAL A 112 -11.05 9.23 9.44
N GLU A 113 -10.26 10.21 9.00
CA GLU A 113 -10.53 11.02 7.81
C GLU A 113 -9.43 10.82 6.77
N ILE A 114 -9.80 10.82 5.48
CA ILE A 114 -8.86 10.61 4.37
C ILE A 114 -9.06 11.69 3.32
N ILE A 115 -7.97 12.31 2.88
CA ILE A 115 -7.94 13.18 1.71
C ILE A 115 -7.29 12.42 0.56
N VAL A 116 -8.06 12.14 -0.50
CA VAL A 116 -7.55 11.45 -1.70
C VAL A 116 -7.31 12.47 -2.81
N GLN A 117 -6.14 12.39 -3.47
CA GLN A 117 -5.81 13.21 -4.62
C GLN A 117 -5.34 12.36 -5.80
N ASP A 118 -5.73 12.78 -7.02
CA ASP A 118 -5.30 12.15 -8.27
C ASP A 118 -3.85 12.51 -8.60
N ASP A 119 -3.02 11.50 -8.86
CA ASP A 119 -1.65 11.69 -9.34
C ASP A 119 -1.44 11.25 -10.80
N GLU A 120 -2.45 10.68 -11.44
CA GLU A 120 -2.36 10.16 -12.82
C GLU A 120 -1.19 9.16 -13.00
N TYR A 121 -0.74 8.50 -11.94
CA TYR A 121 0.47 7.68 -11.90
C TYR A 121 1.74 8.47 -12.28
N ASN A 122 1.81 9.74 -11.92
CA ASN A 122 2.88 10.66 -12.27
C ASN A 122 3.70 11.08 -11.05
N ALA A 123 5.00 10.87 -11.09
CA ALA A 123 5.93 11.14 -9.98
C ALA A 123 5.92 12.61 -9.50
N GLU A 124 5.81 13.57 -10.43
CA GLU A 124 5.78 14.99 -10.06
C GLU A 124 4.47 15.33 -9.33
N LYS A 125 3.34 14.74 -9.76
CA LYS A 125 2.04 14.93 -9.10
C LYS A 125 1.99 14.24 -7.75
N THR A 126 2.51 13.01 -7.62
CA THR A 126 2.59 12.31 -6.34
C THR A 126 3.42 13.10 -5.33
N THR A 127 4.56 13.68 -5.76
CA THR A 127 5.38 14.55 -4.91
C THR A 127 4.61 15.83 -4.52
N ALA A 128 3.89 16.45 -5.45
CA ALA A 128 3.09 17.63 -5.16
C ALA A 128 1.91 17.33 -4.21
N ASN A 129 1.24 16.18 -4.38
CA ASN A 129 0.20 15.71 -3.47
C ASN A 129 0.76 15.46 -2.07
N SER A 130 1.92 14.80 -1.98
CA SER A 130 2.61 14.58 -0.69
C SER A 130 2.96 15.89 -0.01
N GLN A 131 3.51 16.85 -0.74
CA GLN A 131 3.80 18.18 -0.20
C GLN A 131 2.52 18.89 0.29
N TYR A 132 1.42 18.78 -0.45
CA TYR A 132 0.13 19.32 -0.03
C TYR A 132 -0.38 18.67 1.27
N PHE A 133 -0.34 17.34 1.36
CA PHE A 133 -0.74 16.60 2.56
C PHE A 133 0.09 16.98 3.78
N ILE A 134 1.41 17.12 3.62
CA ILE A 134 2.34 17.42 4.70
C ILE A 134 2.25 18.88 5.13
N ASP A 135 2.36 19.82 4.18
CA ASP A 135 2.55 21.25 4.48
C ASP A 135 1.23 22.00 4.69
N ARG A 136 0.15 21.55 4.05
CA ARG A 136 -1.14 22.24 4.06
C ARG A 136 -2.15 21.59 5.00
N GLU A 137 -2.32 20.28 4.84
CA GLU A 137 -3.31 19.52 5.61
C GLU A 137 -2.74 19.01 6.93
N GLY A 138 -1.42 18.82 7.02
CA GLY A 138 -0.75 18.34 8.21
C GLY A 138 -1.18 16.94 8.60
N VAL A 139 -1.25 16.01 7.64
CA VAL A 139 -1.72 14.62 7.84
C VAL A 139 -0.85 13.84 8.82
N PHE A 140 -1.43 12.86 9.50
CA PHE A 140 -0.71 11.91 10.36
C PHE A 140 0.18 10.98 9.55
N GLY A 141 -0.29 10.52 8.39
CA GLY A 141 0.43 9.66 7.49
C GLY A 141 -0.17 9.64 6.09
N ILE A 142 0.57 9.07 5.14
CA ILE A 142 0.12 8.84 3.78
C ILE A 142 -0.20 7.36 3.64
N TRP A 143 -1.44 7.02 3.31
CA TRP A 143 -1.98 5.66 3.32
C TRP A 143 -2.35 5.18 1.93
N ALA A 144 -1.91 3.94 1.60
CA ALA A 144 -2.33 3.15 0.44
C ALA A 144 -2.04 3.77 -0.95
N SER A 145 -1.06 4.67 -1.07
CA SER A 145 -0.64 5.19 -2.38
C SER A 145 -0.23 4.07 -3.34
N ILE A 146 -0.42 4.30 -4.65
CA ILE A 146 -0.14 3.29 -5.68
C ILE A 146 0.99 3.75 -6.60
N GLY A 147 2.00 2.87 -6.75
CA GLY A 147 3.07 3.01 -7.74
C GLY A 147 4.46 3.13 -7.16
N SER A 148 5.38 2.27 -7.65
CA SER A 148 6.79 2.27 -7.23
C SER A 148 7.49 3.57 -7.63
N ALA A 149 7.52 3.92 -8.92
CA ALA A 149 8.21 5.11 -9.41
C ALA A 149 7.62 6.43 -8.86
N PRO A 150 6.28 6.62 -8.77
CA PRO A 150 5.70 7.74 -8.08
C PRO A 150 6.14 7.86 -6.62
N LEU A 151 6.10 6.75 -5.86
CA LEU A 151 6.44 6.77 -4.45
C LEU A 151 7.93 6.99 -4.19
N VAL A 152 8.83 6.36 -4.96
CA VAL A 152 10.28 6.58 -4.87
C VAL A 152 10.63 8.08 -5.03
N SER A 153 9.87 8.81 -5.85
CA SER A 153 10.06 10.26 -6.03
C SER A 153 9.56 11.08 -4.84
N ALA A 154 8.56 10.59 -4.10
CA ALA A 154 7.94 11.32 -2.99
C ALA A 154 8.51 10.93 -1.62
N ILE A 155 9.04 9.72 -1.46
CA ILE A 155 9.48 9.19 -0.16
C ILE A 155 10.53 10.07 0.56
N PRO A 156 11.49 10.73 -0.11
CA PRO A 156 12.42 11.62 0.57
C PRO A 156 11.71 12.76 1.32
N LEU A 157 10.59 13.25 0.78
CA LEU A 157 9.80 14.28 1.44
C LEU A 157 9.07 13.74 2.69
N HIS A 158 8.61 12.48 2.63
CA HIS A 158 8.00 11.82 3.79
C HIS A 158 9.02 11.63 4.92
N ASP A 159 10.23 11.15 4.59
CA ASP A 159 11.31 10.96 5.56
C ASP A 159 11.77 12.27 6.19
N GLU A 160 11.97 13.32 5.37
CA GLU A 160 12.41 14.66 5.85
C GLU A 160 11.37 15.31 6.79
N SER A 161 10.11 14.92 6.68
CA SER A 161 8.99 15.50 7.45
C SER A 161 8.46 14.59 8.56
N ASP A 162 9.12 13.48 8.85
CA ASP A 162 8.66 12.45 9.80
C ASP A 162 7.21 12.02 9.53
N THR A 163 6.88 11.76 8.24
CA THR A 163 5.55 11.35 7.83
C THR A 163 5.47 9.85 7.57
N LEU A 164 4.56 9.17 8.23
CA LEU A 164 4.31 7.74 8.02
C LEU A 164 3.89 7.47 6.57
N THR A 165 4.48 6.43 5.95
CA THR A 165 4.07 5.88 4.65
C THR A 165 3.53 4.48 4.87
N LEU A 166 2.21 4.33 4.75
CA LEU A 166 1.49 3.16 5.24
C LEU A 166 0.86 2.36 4.09
N PHE A 167 1.27 1.10 3.99
CA PHE A 167 0.68 0.06 3.15
C PHE A 167 0.47 0.47 1.68
N PRO A 168 1.47 1.09 1.03
CA PRO A 168 1.37 1.42 -0.38
C PRO A 168 1.40 0.15 -1.24
N TRP A 169 0.79 0.22 -2.42
CA TRP A 169 1.06 -0.75 -3.46
C TRP A 169 2.27 -0.29 -4.29
N ALA A 170 3.45 -0.52 -3.76
CA ALA A 170 4.74 -0.25 -4.38
C ALA A 170 5.66 -1.45 -4.15
N GLN A 171 6.51 -1.76 -5.14
CA GLN A 171 7.29 -2.99 -5.17
C GLN A 171 8.80 -2.74 -5.41
N ASP A 172 9.22 -1.47 -5.50
CA ASP A 172 10.64 -1.13 -5.63
C ASP A 172 11.38 -1.49 -4.33
N LEU A 173 12.42 -2.29 -4.46
CA LEU A 173 13.18 -2.81 -3.31
C LEU A 173 13.81 -1.71 -2.45
N SER A 174 14.15 -0.55 -3.04
CA SER A 174 14.76 0.55 -2.30
C SER A 174 13.86 1.11 -1.20
N LEU A 175 12.53 1.00 -1.35
CA LEU A 175 11.56 1.45 -0.34
C LEU A 175 11.57 0.60 0.94
N PHE A 176 12.11 -0.62 0.88
CA PHE A 176 12.10 -1.58 1.99
C PHE A 176 13.38 -1.56 2.85
N ASP A 177 14.24 -0.58 2.62
CA ASP A 177 15.40 -0.32 3.48
C ASP A 177 14.93 0.44 4.74
N VAL A 178 14.78 -0.26 5.85
CA VAL A 178 14.29 0.30 7.12
C VAL A 178 15.23 1.38 7.67
N GLU A 179 16.54 1.31 7.39
CA GLU A 179 17.50 2.32 7.82
C GLU A 179 17.33 3.63 7.03
N ALA A 180 17.02 3.52 5.73
CA ALA A 180 16.74 4.67 4.87
C ALA A 180 15.31 5.23 5.06
N HIS A 181 14.32 4.36 5.26
CA HIS A 181 12.89 4.70 5.33
C HIS A 181 12.22 4.13 6.60
N PRO A 182 12.57 4.64 7.80
CA PRO A 182 12.13 4.06 9.07
C PRO A 182 10.62 4.18 9.33
N LEU A 183 9.91 5.01 8.59
CA LEU A 183 8.46 5.23 8.70
C LEU A 183 7.66 4.62 7.54
N PHE A 184 8.30 3.78 6.72
CA PHE A 184 7.64 3.03 5.66
C PHE A 184 7.22 1.65 6.15
N PHE A 185 5.92 1.33 6.10
CA PHE A 185 5.37 0.02 6.45
C PHE A 185 4.57 -0.55 5.28
N SER A 186 4.76 -1.82 4.96
CA SER A 186 4.08 -2.48 3.85
C SER A 186 3.55 -3.86 4.20
N VAL A 187 2.46 -4.25 3.57
CA VAL A 187 1.95 -5.63 3.52
C VAL A 187 2.17 -6.28 2.15
N ASN A 188 2.67 -5.50 1.19
CA ASN A 188 2.92 -5.94 -0.18
C ASN A 188 4.42 -6.15 -0.41
N PRO A 189 4.90 -7.40 -0.52
CA PRO A 189 6.32 -7.68 -0.75
C PRO A 189 6.85 -7.06 -2.05
N PRO A 190 8.12 -6.63 -2.09
CA PRO A 190 8.75 -6.17 -3.32
C PRO A 190 8.80 -7.28 -4.39
N ALA A 191 8.87 -6.89 -5.65
CA ALA A 191 8.96 -7.83 -6.78
C ALA A 191 10.13 -8.82 -6.63
N TYR A 192 11.24 -8.35 -6.07
CA TYR A 192 12.39 -9.18 -5.68
C TYR A 192 11.98 -10.34 -4.76
N ALA A 193 11.24 -10.07 -3.67
CA ALA A 193 10.84 -11.09 -2.71
C ALA A 193 9.83 -12.08 -3.31
N GLN A 194 8.92 -11.60 -4.16
CA GLN A 194 7.95 -12.45 -4.86
C GLN A 194 8.64 -13.46 -5.77
N THR A 195 9.57 -13.01 -6.61
CA THR A 195 10.26 -13.91 -7.54
C THR A 195 11.30 -14.78 -6.86
N LYS A 196 11.89 -14.32 -5.75
CA LYS A 196 12.69 -15.20 -4.90
C LYS A 196 11.86 -16.34 -4.31
N GLY A 197 10.68 -16.04 -3.78
CA GLY A 197 9.75 -17.06 -3.28
C GLY A 197 9.28 -18.02 -4.37
N PHE A 198 9.03 -17.54 -5.58
CA PHE A 198 8.74 -18.37 -6.74
C PHE A 198 9.92 -19.28 -7.11
N SER A 199 11.14 -18.74 -7.13
CA SER A 199 12.37 -19.50 -7.39
C SER A 199 12.58 -20.62 -6.37
N ASP A 200 12.37 -20.33 -5.07
CA ASP A 200 12.46 -21.31 -4.00
C ASP A 200 11.42 -22.43 -4.19
N TYR A 201 10.17 -22.06 -4.56
CA TYR A 201 9.11 -23.02 -4.83
C TYR A 201 9.43 -23.95 -6.03
N ILE A 202 9.87 -23.37 -7.16
CA ILE A 202 10.16 -24.14 -8.37
C ILE A 202 11.27 -25.17 -8.13
N ALA A 203 12.27 -24.84 -7.32
CA ALA A 203 13.35 -25.76 -6.97
C ALA A 203 12.85 -27.00 -6.21
N ASP A 204 11.82 -26.84 -5.37
CA ASP A 204 11.32 -27.90 -4.51
C ASP A 204 10.13 -28.67 -5.12
N ALA A 205 9.32 -28.01 -5.96
CA ALA A 205 8.06 -28.57 -6.45
C ALA A 205 8.23 -29.67 -7.50
N TYR A 206 9.33 -29.63 -8.27
CA TYR A 206 9.55 -30.52 -9.41
C TYR A 206 10.94 -31.22 -9.39
N PRO A 207 11.29 -31.96 -8.31
CA PRO A 207 12.64 -32.48 -8.11
C PRO A 207 13.09 -33.53 -9.13
N ASP A 208 12.15 -34.17 -9.80
CA ASP A 208 12.42 -35.24 -10.79
C ASP A 208 12.29 -34.79 -12.26
N GLU A 209 12.00 -33.48 -12.48
CA GLU A 209 11.83 -32.90 -13.81
C GLU A 209 13.08 -32.12 -14.26
N ASP A 210 13.33 -32.08 -15.58
CA ASP A 210 14.34 -31.19 -16.18
C ASP A 210 13.74 -29.77 -16.33
N VAL A 211 13.62 -29.05 -15.19
CA VAL A 211 13.03 -27.70 -15.15
C VAL A 211 13.99 -26.69 -15.78
N ARG A 212 13.49 -25.90 -16.71
CA ARG A 212 14.20 -24.85 -17.44
C ARG A 212 13.35 -23.58 -17.43
N VAL A 213 13.77 -22.60 -16.65
CA VAL A 213 12.94 -21.40 -16.39
C VAL A 213 13.28 -20.25 -17.32
N GLY A 214 12.24 -19.60 -17.85
CA GLY A 214 12.31 -18.33 -18.54
C GLY A 214 11.68 -17.21 -17.70
N LEU A 215 12.24 -16.03 -17.72
CA LEU A 215 11.65 -14.83 -17.13
C LEU A 215 11.37 -13.79 -18.21
N MET A 216 10.14 -13.25 -18.23
CA MET A 216 9.78 -12.07 -19.01
C MET A 216 9.42 -10.94 -18.06
N THR A 217 10.16 -9.84 -18.11
CA THR A 217 9.99 -8.69 -17.22
C THR A 217 9.99 -7.38 -17.99
N ILE A 218 9.41 -6.34 -17.40
CA ILE A 218 9.48 -5.00 -17.97
C ILE A 218 10.92 -4.50 -18.00
N ASN A 219 11.29 -3.75 -19.04
CA ASN A 219 12.58 -3.08 -19.14
C ASN A 219 12.64 -1.87 -18.20
N SER A 220 12.91 -2.11 -16.91
CA SER A 220 12.96 -1.12 -15.84
C SER A 220 13.75 -1.64 -14.64
N VAL A 221 13.97 -0.79 -13.64
CA VAL A 221 14.58 -1.18 -12.35
C VAL A 221 13.77 -2.29 -11.66
N ASP A 222 12.45 -2.22 -11.67
CA ASP A 222 11.58 -3.27 -11.10
C ASP A 222 11.79 -4.62 -11.82
N GLY A 223 11.96 -4.59 -13.15
CA GLY A 223 12.25 -5.79 -13.93
C GLY A 223 13.63 -6.39 -13.59
N GLU A 224 14.65 -5.55 -13.41
CA GLU A 224 15.97 -6.00 -12.97
C GLU A 224 15.93 -6.61 -11.57
N GLN A 225 15.20 -6.01 -10.63
CA GLN A 225 14.98 -6.52 -9.27
C GLN A 225 14.23 -7.86 -9.29
N THR A 226 13.24 -8.00 -10.18
CA THR A 226 12.50 -9.26 -10.40
C THR A 226 13.45 -10.38 -10.83
N VAL A 227 14.30 -10.14 -11.81
CA VAL A 227 15.31 -11.11 -12.28
C VAL A 227 16.31 -11.44 -11.18
N GLN A 228 16.79 -10.43 -10.43
CA GLN A 228 17.73 -10.64 -9.34
C GLN A 228 17.13 -11.47 -8.22
N GLY A 229 15.86 -11.20 -7.84
CA GLY A 229 15.16 -11.99 -6.84
C GLY A 229 15.06 -13.46 -7.21
N TYR A 230 14.76 -13.76 -8.47
CA TYR A 230 14.76 -15.15 -8.95
C TYR A 230 16.14 -15.81 -8.84
N LYS A 231 17.20 -15.12 -9.27
CA LYS A 231 18.60 -15.62 -9.24
C LYS A 231 19.09 -15.90 -7.83
N ASP A 232 18.61 -15.13 -6.84
CA ASP A 232 19.00 -15.26 -5.43
C ASP A 232 18.18 -16.34 -4.69
N GLY A 233 17.16 -16.91 -5.32
CA GLY A 233 16.39 -18.02 -4.81
C GLY A 233 17.04 -19.39 -5.11
N LEU A 234 16.51 -20.46 -4.52
CA LEU A 234 17.02 -21.82 -4.64
C LEU A 234 16.99 -22.35 -6.08
N GLY A 235 16.08 -21.89 -6.93
CA GLY A 235 15.95 -22.24 -8.34
C GLY A 235 16.76 -21.35 -9.27
N GLY A 236 17.67 -20.49 -8.78
CA GLY A 236 18.42 -19.55 -9.60
C GLY A 236 19.19 -20.18 -10.75
N ASP A 237 19.77 -21.35 -10.53
CA ASP A 237 20.50 -22.12 -11.55
C ASP A 237 19.60 -22.73 -12.65
N LEU A 238 18.28 -22.75 -12.45
CA LEU A 238 17.31 -23.24 -13.43
C LEU A 238 16.97 -22.18 -14.50
N LEU A 239 17.37 -20.93 -14.30
CA LEU A 239 17.11 -19.83 -15.23
C LEU A 239 17.96 -19.97 -16.49
N VAL A 240 17.30 -20.17 -17.64
CA VAL A 240 17.97 -20.39 -18.93
C VAL A 240 17.67 -19.29 -19.95
N SER A 241 16.65 -18.46 -19.73
CA SER A 241 16.28 -17.39 -20.66
C SER A 241 15.70 -16.18 -19.91
N GLU A 242 16.24 -15.00 -20.22
CA GLU A 242 15.76 -13.71 -19.72
C GLU A 242 15.29 -12.88 -20.91
N GLN A 243 14.04 -12.41 -20.87
CA GLN A 243 13.45 -11.57 -21.90
C GLN A 243 12.87 -10.31 -21.27
N THR A 244 12.99 -9.18 -21.95
CA THR A 244 12.37 -7.92 -21.52
C THR A 244 11.35 -7.45 -22.55
N TYR A 245 10.40 -6.60 -22.08
CA TYR A 245 9.46 -5.90 -22.93
C TYR A 245 9.41 -4.41 -22.52
N GLU A 246 8.98 -3.54 -23.45
CA GLU A 246 8.79 -2.11 -23.16
C GLU A 246 7.39 -1.87 -22.58
N GLY A 247 7.23 -0.85 -21.74
CA GLY A 247 5.98 -0.60 -21.02
C GLY A 247 4.73 -0.33 -21.88
N ASP A 248 4.91 -0.02 -23.17
CA ASP A 248 3.86 0.17 -24.16
C ASP A 248 3.64 -1.04 -25.09
N ALA A 249 4.31 -2.18 -24.78
CA ALA A 249 4.20 -3.39 -25.59
C ALA A 249 2.76 -3.94 -25.62
N THR A 250 2.30 -4.27 -26.82
CA THR A 250 0.98 -4.88 -27.07
C THR A 250 1.10 -6.31 -27.60
N THR A 251 2.32 -6.84 -27.76
CA THR A 251 2.65 -8.19 -28.20
C THR A 251 3.88 -8.66 -27.46
N ALA A 252 3.95 -9.96 -27.19
CA ALA A 252 5.10 -10.64 -26.59
C ALA A 252 5.57 -11.81 -27.46
N LEU A 253 5.16 -11.85 -28.74
CA LEU A 253 5.53 -12.93 -29.67
C LEU A 253 7.06 -13.11 -29.82
N PRO A 254 7.89 -12.05 -29.90
CA PRO A 254 9.35 -12.22 -29.94
C PRO A 254 9.90 -12.95 -28.72
N GLN A 255 9.36 -12.64 -27.52
CA GLN A 255 9.76 -13.28 -26.27
C GLN A 255 9.30 -14.74 -26.22
N ALA A 256 8.07 -15.03 -26.67
CA ALA A 256 7.55 -16.39 -26.75
C ALA A 256 8.40 -17.27 -27.68
N ILE A 257 8.83 -16.75 -28.85
CA ILE A 257 9.74 -17.45 -29.76
C ILE A 257 11.10 -17.71 -29.08
N ALA A 258 11.66 -16.71 -28.40
CA ALA A 258 12.94 -16.88 -27.70
C ALA A 258 12.85 -17.93 -26.58
N PHE A 259 11.74 -18.03 -25.87
CA PHE A 259 11.51 -19.10 -24.89
C PHE A 259 11.39 -20.47 -25.54
N GLN A 260 10.69 -20.57 -26.67
CA GLN A 260 10.59 -21.80 -27.42
C GLN A 260 11.96 -22.28 -27.88
N ASP A 261 12.79 -21.41 -28.46
CA ASP A 261 14.15 -21.71 -28.90
C ASP A 261 15.07 -22.12 -27.74
N ALA A 262 14.86 -21.56 -26.54
CA ALA A 262 15.60 -21.92 -25.33
C ALA A 262 15.11 -23.24 -24.70
N GLY A 263 13.97 -23.77 -25.14
CA GLY A 263 13.37 -24.99 -24.61
C GLY A 263 12.99 -24.89 -23.15
N VAL A 264 12.38 -23.78 -22.76
CA VAL A 264 11.91 -23.56 -21.38
C VAL A 264 10.71 -24.45 -21.06
N THR A 265 10.58 -24.85 -19.80
CA THR A 265 9.46 -25.65 -19.28
C THR A 265 8.53 -24.81 -18.39
N ASP A 266 9.04 -23.73 -17.85
CA ASP A 266 8.35 -22.81 -16.95
C ASP A 266 8.68 -21.38 -17.33
N ILE A 267 7.66 -20.52 -17.45
CA ILE A 267 7.86 -19.12 -17.82
C ILE A 267 7.16 -18.24 -16.81
N TYR A 268 7.95 -17.44 -16.05
CA TYR A 268 7.41 -16.36 -15.25
C TYR A 268 7.21 -15.12 -16.12
N ILE A 269 6.04 -14.53 -16.05
CA ILE A 269 5.61 -13.41 -16.88
C ILE A 269 5.22 -12.25 -15.96
N GLY A 270 6.18 -11.35 -15.72
CA GLY A 270 6.02 -10.17 -14.89
C GLY A 270 5.42 -9.01 -15.68
N THR A 271 4.08 -8.99 -15.83
CA THR A 271 3.36 -8.00 -16.62
C THR A 271 1.96 -7.74 -16.05
N GLY A 272 1.12 -6.98 -16.77
CA GLY A 272 -0.30 -6.81 -16.50
C GLY A 272 -1.18 -7.74 -17.35
N ASP A 273 -2.48 -7.72 -17.05
CA ASP A 273 -3.52 -8.60 -17.60
C ASP A 273 -3.50 -8.74 -19.12
N ALA A 274 -3.53 -7.61 -19.83
CA ALA A 274 -3.69 -7.60 -21.28
C ALA A 274 -2.50 -8.26 -21.99
N LEU A 275 -1.26 -7.98 -21.56
CA LEU A 275 -0.07 -8.54 -22.17
C LEU A 275 0.13 -10.01 -21.78
N PHE A 276 -0.30 -10.41 -20.57
CA PHE A 276 -0.29 -11.82 -20.18
C PHE A 276 -1.27 -12.64 -21.01
N ALA A 277 -2.51 -12.17 -21.17
CA ALA A 277 -3.49 -12.82 -22.03
C ALA A 277 -3.01 -12.91 -23.48
N GLN A 278 -2.40 -11.83 -24.00
CA GLN A 278 -1.80 -11.80 -25.34
C GLN A 278 -0.64 -12.81 -25.46
N PHE A 279 0.21 -12.93 -24.43
CA PHE A 279 1.29 -13.93 -24.40
C PHE A 279 0.74 -15.35 -24.49
N LEU A 280 -0.31 -15.70 -23.73
CA LEU A 280 -0.94 -17.02 -23.79
C LEU A 280 -1.47 -17.33 -25.19
N GLN A 281 -2.11 -16.36 -25.85
CA GLN A 281 -2.60 -16.51 -27.23
C GLN A 281 -1.45 -16.71 -28.25
N GLU A 282 -0.37 -15.96 -28.10
CA GLU A 282 0.80 -16.05 -28.98
C GLU A 282 1.59 -17.33 -28.74
N ALA A 283 1.69 -17.79 -27.48
CA ALA A 283 2.29 -19.09 -27.12
C ALA A 283 1.54 -20.26 -27.78
N ASP A 284 0.20 -20.23 -27.72
CA ASP A 284 -0.66 -21.22 -28.38
C ASP A 284 -0.45 -21.22 -29.92
N GLN A 285 -0.42 -20.03 -30.54
CA GLN A 285 -0.23 -19.89 -31.98
C GLN A 285 1.08 -20.51 -32.49
N ILE A 286 2.17 -20.45 -31.70
CA ILE A 286 3.46 -21.04 -32.09
C ILE A 286 3.67 -22.45 -31.54
N GLY A 287 2.72 -22.97 -30.73
CA GLY A 287 2.82 -24.25 -30.08
C GLY A 287 3.90 -24.31 -29.00
N LEU A 288 4.07 -23.25 -28.23
CA LEU A 288 4.96 -23.24 -27.07
C LEU A 288 4.31 -23.98 -25.90
N GLU A 289 4.88 -25.10 -25.51
CA GLU A 289 4.42 -25.91 -24.38
C GLU A 289 5.28 -25.62 -23.16
N ALA A 290 4.70 -24.98 -22.14
CA ALA A 290 5.33 -24.66 -20.86
C ALA A 290 4.27 -24.44 -19.78
N ARG A 291 4.68 -24.41 -18.49
CA ARG A 291 3.87 -23.87 -17.41
C ARG A 291 4.02 -22.35 -17.42
N PHE A 292 2.90 -21.63 -17.50
CA PHE A 292 2.87 -20.16 -17.55
C PHE A 292 2.53 -19.61 -16.17
N TRP A 293 3.41 -18.79 -15.60
CA TRP A 293 3.33 -18.22 -14.25
C TRP A 293 3.20 -16.71 -14.36
N GLY A 294 2.00 -16.21 -14.15
CA GLY A 294 1.75 -14.75 -14.11
C GLY A 294 2.15 -14.13 -12.77
N SER A 295 2.58 -12.87 -12.80
CA SER A 295 2.83 -12.06 -11.60
C SER A 295 1.52 -11.60 -10.93
N THR A 296 1.60 -10.98 -9.76
CA THR A 296 0.45 -10.38 -9.05
C THR A 296 -0.42 -9.51 -9.95
N GLY A 297 0.17 -8.77 -10.88
CA GLY A 297 -0.56 -7.90 -11.84
C GLY A 297 -1.36 -8.65 -12.91
N THR A 298 -1.26 -9.98 -12.99
CA THR A 298 -1.99 -10.81 -13.97
C THR A 298 -3.12 -11.63 -13.37
N ILE A 299 -3.30 -11.56 -12.05
CA ILE A 299 -4.26 -12.40 -11.32
C ILE A 299 -5.56 -11.63 -11.13
N SER A 300 -6.37 -11.65 -12.18
CA SER A 300 -7.64 -10.92 -12.23
C SER A 300 -8.68 -11.61 -13.11
N ASN A 301 -9.94 -11.22 -12.95
CA ASN A 301 -11.01 -11.63 -13.86
C ASN A 301 -10.79 -11.13 -15.28
N THR A 302 -10.13 -9.96 -15.46
CA THR A 302 -9.78 -9.42 -16.77
C THR A 302 -8.86 -10.36 -17.55
N THR A 303 -7.86 -10.94 -16.89
CA THR A 303 -6.99 -11.96 -17.52
C THR A 303 -7.82 -13.17 -18.00
N LEU A 304 -8.71 -13.68 -17.14
CA LEU A 304 -9.57 -14.82 -17.49
C LEU A 304 -10.50 -14.51 -18.67
N GLU A 305 -11.09 -13.31 -18.71
CA GLU A 305 -11.94 -12.87 -19.81
C GLU A 305 -11.18 -12.72 -21.13
N LEU A 306 -9.98 -12.11 -21.09
CA LEU A 306 -9.18 -11.85 -22.28
C LEU A 306 -8.52 -13.12 -22.85
N ALA A 307 -8.03 -14.01 -22.01
CA ALA A 307 -7.38 -15.26 -22.41
C ALA A 307 -8.39 -16.39 -22.69
N GLY A 308 -9.57 -16.35 -22.08
CA GLY A 308 -10.59 -17.40 -22.23
C GLY A 308 -10.05 -18.78 -21.82
N ASP A 309 -10.37 -19.79 -22.64
CA ASP A 309 -9.95 -21.19 -22.40
C ASP A 309 -8.42 -21.36 -22.32
N LEU A 310 -7.63 -20.43 -22.87
CA LEU A 310 -6.16 -20.48 -22.81
C LEU A 310 -5.60 -20.15 -21.42
N ALA A 311 -6.39 -19.55 -20.55
CA ALA A 311 -6.00 -19.35 -19.16
C ALA A 311 -6.03 -20.64 -18.32
N GLU A 312 -6.79 -21.66 -18.76
CA GLU A 312 -6.93 -22.90 -18.01
C GLU A 312 -5.59 -23.59 -17.78
N GLY A 313 -5.27 -23.92 -16.52
CA GLY A 313 -3.99 -24.51 -16.14
C GLY A 313 -2.85 -23.50 -15.97
N ALA A 314 -3.02 -22.22 -16.34
CA ALA A 314 -2.03 -21.18 -16.04
C ALA A 314 -1.94 -20.94 -14.54
N TYR A 315 -0.77 -20.50 -14.09
CA TYR A 315 -0.46 -20.26 -12.69
C TYR A 315 -0.33 -18.77 -12.38
N GLY A 316 -0.49 -18.42 -11.10
CA GLY A 316 -0.25 -17.09 -10.59
C GLY A 316 0.69 -17.11 -9.38
N VAL A 317 1.67 -16.21 -9.38
CA VAL A 317 2.52 -15.91 -8.23
C VAL A 317 2.00 -14.62 -7.60
N ASN A 318 1.34 -14.74 -6.47
CA ASN A 318 0.69 -13.63 -5.79
C ASN A 318 1.23 -13.46 -4.36
N VAL A 319 0.85 -12.36 -3.71
CA VAL A 319 1.18 -12.04 -2.31
C VAL A 319 -0.05 -12.15 -1.40
N ILE A 320 -1.23 -12.27 -2.01
CA ILE A 320 -2.52 -12.43 -1.33
C ILE A 320 -3.32 -13.56 -1.97
N ALA A 321 -4.29 -14.09 -1.25
CA ALA A 321 -5.27 -15.02 -1.78
C ALA A 321 -6.08 -14.38 -2.93
N SER A 322 -6.69 -15.22 -3.77
CA SER A 322 -7.64 -14.71 -4.77
C SER A 322 -8.82 -14.02 -4.10
N ALA A 323 -9.24 -12.88 -4.64
CA ALA A 323 -10.45 -12.20 -4.17
C ALA A 323 -11.73 -13.06 -4.34
N SER A 324 -11.69 -14.13 -5.13
CA SER A 324 -12.79 -15.10 -5.31
C SER A 324 -12.78 -16.27 -4.34
N ALA A 325 -11.73 -16.45 -3.52
CA ALA A 325 -11.57 -17.57 -2.58
C ALA A 325 -12.45 -17.42 -1.32
N THR A 326 -13.76 -17.42 -1.50
CA THR A 326 -14.76 -17.15 -0.42
C THR A 326 -14.82 -18.21 0.66
N GLU A 327 -14.16 -19.36 0.49
CA GLU A 327 -13.94 -20.35 1.55
C GLU A 327 -12.99 -19.83 2.65
N LEU A 328 -12.18 -18.81 2.37
CA LEU A 328 -11.35 -18.14 3.34
C LEU A 328 -12.16 -17.07 4.09
N PRO A 329 -12.19 -17.12 5.44
CA PRO A 329 -13.04 -16.20 6.21
C PRO A 329 -12.76 -14.72 5.96
N GLY A 330 -11.50 -14.34 5.72
CA GLY A 330 -11.09 -12.97 5.42
C GLY A 330 -11.62 -12.49 4.08
N ILE A 331 -11.59 -13.35 3.05
CA ILE A 331 -12.12 -13.04 1.71
C ILE A 331 -13.64 -12.94 1.75
N ALA A 332 -14.33 -13.89 2.42
CA ALA A 332 -15.78 -13.83 2.55
C ALA A 332 -16.24 -12.52 3.22
N ARG A 333 -15.56 -12.11 4.31
CA ARG A 333 -15.82 -10.84 5.00
C ARG A 333 -15.54 -9.63 4.10
N TYR A 334 -14.39 -9.60 3.42
CA TYR A 334 -14.06 -8.54 2.49
C TYR A 334 -15.13 -8.34 1.42
N GLN A 335 -15.56 -9.43 0.75
CA GLN A 335 -16.62 -9.35 -0.27
C GLN A 335 -17.95 -8.87 0.31
N GLU A 336 -18.35 -9.39 1.47
CA GLU A 336 -19.59 -8.98 2.13
C GLU A 336 -19.57 -7.47 2.46
N GLU A 337 -18.47 -6.96 3.02
CA GLU A 337 -18.33 -5.55 3.38
C GLU A 337 -18.30 -4.65 2.13
N MET A 338 -17.54 -5.01 1.08
CA MET A 338 -17.49 -4.27 -0.19
C MET A 338 -18.88 -4.17 -0.84
N LEU A 339 -19.56 -5.28 -1.01
CA LEU A 339 -20.91 -5.34 -1.62
C LEU A 339 -21.96 -4.60 -0.78
N ALA A 340 -21.89 -4.71 0.55
CA ALA A 340 -22.80 -4.00 1.45
C ALA A 340 -22.60 -2.48 1.38
N ALA A 341 -21.38 -2.01 1.14
CA ALA A 341 -21.06 -0.60 0.91
C ALA A 341 -21.44 -0.11 -0.49
N GLY A 342 -21.81 -1.01 -1.40
CA GLY A 342 -22.28 -0.70 -2.76
C GLY A 342 -21.20 -0.77 -3.83
N ALA A 343 -20.10 -1.49 -3.58
CA ALA A 343 -19.12 -1.81 -4.62
C ALA A 343 -19.75 -2.61 -5.75
N GLU A 344 -19.31 -2.37 -6.97
CA GLU A 344 -19.62 -3.24 -8.10
C GLU A 344 -18.74 -4.50 -8.05
N GLU A 345 -19.18 -5.61 -8.63
CA GLU A 345 -18.40 -6.87 -8.64
C GLU A 345 -17.03 -6.68 -9.31
N THR A 346 -16.91 -5.78 -10.27
CA THR A 346 -15.66 -5.41 -10.94
C THR A 346 -14.64 -4.73 -10.03
N GLN A 347 -15.08 -4.15 -8.92
CA GLN A 347 -14.21 -3.50 -7.92
C GLN A 347 -13.68 -4.50 -6.87
N ILE A 348 -14.15 -5.74 -6.91
CA ILE A 348 -13.68 -6.83 -6.04
C ILE A 348 -12.48 -7.50 -6.71
N GLY A 349 -11.28 -7.08 -6.34
CA GLY A 349 -10.05 -7.52 -6.98
C GLY A 349 -8.81 -7.30 -6.12
N THR A 350 -7.64 -7.51 -6.73
CA THR A 350 -6.33 -7.41 -6.03
C THR A 350 -6.11 -6.03 -5.43
N ALA A 351 -6.45 -4.94 -6.15
CA ALA A 351 -6.22 -3.57 -5.69
C ALA A 351 -7.00 -3.24 -4.42
N SER A 352 -8.31 -3.46 -4.46
CA SER A 352 -9.17 -3.22 -3.30
C SER A 352 -8.87 -4.17 -2.14
N LEU A 353 -8.50 -5.43 -2.43
CA LEU A 353 -8.16 -6.40 -1.38
C LEU A 353 -6.83 -6.06 -0.68
N LEU A 354 -5.82 -5.59 -1.41
CA LEU A 354 -4.57 -5.08 -0.81
C LEU A 354 -4.83 -3.86 0.08
N ALA A 355 -5.58 -2.89 -0.43
CA ALA A 355 -5.94 -1.67 0.31
C ALA A 355 -6.78 -2.00 1.56
N TYR A 356 -7.76 -2.91 1.44
CA TYR A 356 -8.55 -3.42 2.55
C TYR A 356 -7.69 -4.10 3.62
N THR A 357 -6.73 -4.94 3.20
CA THR A 357 -5.85 -5.65 4.14
C THR A 357 -4.91 -4.68 4.86
N GLY A 358 -4.34 -3.69 4.17
CA GLY A 358 -3.61 -2.59 4.80
C GLY A 358 -4.47 -1.85 5.82
N GLY A 359 -5.76 -1.65 5.52
CA GLY A 359 -6.73 -1.05 6.43
C GLY A 359 -7.00 -1.86 7.69
N LEU A 360 -7.00 -3.21 7.61
CA LEU A 360 -7.11 -4.06 8.80
C LEU A 360 -5.92 -3.89 9.73
N VAL A 361 -4.72 -3.82 9.17
CA VAL A 361 -3.48 -3.59 9.93
C VAL A 361 -3.45 -2.19 10.52
N LEU A 362 -3.85 -1.17 9.74
CA LEU A 362 -3.95 0.20 10.22
C LEU A 362 -4.87 0.32 11.45
N GLU A 363 -6.07 -0.27 11.38
CA GLU A 363 -7.02 -0.27 12.48
C GLU A 363 -6.43 -0.92 13.74
N GLU A 364 -5.76 -2.07 13.59
CA GLU A 364 -5.11 -2.77 14.70
C GLU A 364 -3.97 -1.94 15.31
N ALA A 365 -3.11 -1.33 14.47
CA ALA A 365 -2.02 -0.48 14.93
C ALA A 365 -2.55 0.75 15.70
N LEU A 366 -3.57 1.43 15.17
CA LEU A 366 -4.20 2.57 15.84
C LEU A 366 -4.81 2.19 17.20
N LYS A 367 -5.45 1.01 17.30
CA LYS A 367 -5.97 0.47 18.58
C LYS A 367 -4.86 0.27 19.60
N ARG A 368 -3.74 -0.31 19.18
CA ARG A 368 -2.58 -0.58 20.05
C ARG A 368 -1.82 0.66 20.46
N ALA A 369 -1.73 1.67 19.60
CA ALA A 369 -1.09 2.96 19.91
C ALA A 369 -1.80 3.73 21.03
N GLY A 370 -3.09 3.45 21.26
CA GLY A 370 -3.85 3.98 22.38
C GLY A 370 -4.25 5.45 22.21
N GLU A 371 -4.57 6.11 23.33
CA GLU A 371 -5.09 7.48 23.34
C GLU A 371 -4.02 8.52 22.99
N CYS A 372 -2.74 8.23 23.30
CA CYS A 372 -1.63 9.15 23.08
C CYS A 372 -0.97 8.92 21.72
N LEU A 373 -1.74 9.11 20.65
CA LEU A 373 -1.31 8.79 19.30
C LEU A 373 -0.34 9.86 18.75
N ASN A 374 0.87 9.43 18.45
CA ASN A 374 1.90 10.14 17.68
C ASN A 374 2.71 9.14 16.86
N VAL A 375 3.72 9.59 16.10
CA VAL A 375 4.52 8.72 15.24
C VAL A 375 5.21 7.62 16.05
N ASP A 376 5.83 7.95 17.19
CA ASP A 376 6.57 6.98 18.02
C ASP A 376 5.64 5.89 18.56
N THR A 377 4.50 6.27 19.15
CA THR A 377 3.54 5.31 19.70
C THR A 377 2.88 4.46 18.60
N PHE A 378 2.72 4.99 17.39
CA PHE A 378 2.24 4.23 16.25
C PHE A 378 3.29 3.22 15.76
N VAL A 379 4.56 3.61 15.66
CA VAL A 379 5.67 2.72 15.29
C VAL A 379 5.82 1.59 16.32
N ASP A 380 5.76 1.89 17.62
CA ASP A 380 5.77 0.90 18.68
C ASP A 380 4.59 -0.08 18.57
N ALA A 381 3.40 0.45 18.25
CA ALA A 381 2.21 -0.35 18.00
C ALA A 381 2.40 -1.28 16.80
N MET A 382 2.95 -0.78 15.69
CA MET A 382 3.28 -1.60 14.51
C MET A 382 4.25 -2.72 14.88
N HIS A 383 5.33 -2.43 15.60
CA HIS A 383 6.31 -3.45 16.04
C HIS A 383 5.74 -4.46 17.04
N SER A 384 4.63 -4.14 17.70
CA SER A 384 3.92 -5.07 18.58
C SER A 384 3.01 -6.06 17.85
N ILE A 385 2.81 -5.88 16.53
CA ILE A 385 1.97 -6.77 15.72
C ILE A 385 2.78 -8.02 15.36
N GLU A 386 2.43 -9.13 15.96
CA GLU A 386 3.02 -10.45 15.72
C GLU A 386 1.93 -11.44 15.28
N ASN A 387 2.17 -12.17 14.22
CA ASN A 387 1.29 -13.22 13.69
C ASN A 387 -0.18 -12.74 13.49
N PHE A 388 -0.36 -11.51 13.02
CA PHE A 388 -1.68 -10.96 12.77
C PHE A 388 -2.38 -11.75 11.66
N ASP A 389 -3.50 -12.39 12.01
CA ASP A 389 -4.28 -13.20 11.09
C ASP A 389 -5.32 -12.33 10.36
N THR A 390 -5.19 -12.22 9.06
CA THR A 390 -6.13 -11.53 8.17
C THR A 390 -7.34 -12.39 7.77
N GLY A 391 -7.47 -13.58 8.34
CA GLY A 391 -8.49 -14.56 7.97
C GLY A 391 -8.15 -15.31 6.68
N GLY A 392 -6.85 -15.50 6.42
CA GLY A 392 -6.34 -16.21 5.26
C GLY A 392 -6.17 -15.36 4.00
N ILE A 393 -6.38 -14.03 4.07
CA ILE A 393 -6.11 -13.14 2.92
C ILE A 393 -4.62 -13.16 2.58
N MET A 394 -3.78 -13.09 3.61
CA MET A 394 -2.31 -13.14 3.50
C MET A 394 -1.76 -14.13 4.53
N PRO A 395 -0.51 -14.60 4.38
CA PRO A 395 0.22 -15.21 5.50
C PRO A 395 0.17 -14.32 6.74
N PRO A 396 0.26 -14.88 7.96
CA PRO A 396 0.24 -14.08 9.18
C PRO A 396 1.29 -12.97 9.16
N LEU A 397 0.88 -11.73 9.49
CA LEU A 397 1.72 -10.54 9.39
C LEU A 397 2.47 -10.29 10.70
N THR A 398 3.76 -9.98 10.60
CA THR A 398 4.61 -9.61 11.72
C THR A 398 5.53 -8.46 11.34
N PHE A 399 5.55 -7.41 12.15
CA PHE A 399 6.43 -6.25 11.96
C PHE A 399 7.44 -6.17 13.10
N THR A 400 8.69 -5.83 12.78
CA THR A 400 9.76 -5.72 13.77
C THR A 400 10.59 -4.47 13.50
N PRO A 401 11.39 -3.98 14.48
CA PRO A 401 12.27 -2.83 14.23
C PRO A 401 13.24 -2.98 13.04
N ASP A 402 13.57 -4.22 12.67
CA ASP A 402 14.48 -4.52 11.56
C ASP A 402 13.74 -4.90 10.25
N ASN A 403 12.40 -5.04 10.32
CA ASN A 403 11.60 -5.45 9.16
C ASN A 403 10.19 -4.84 9.23
N HIS A 404 9.93 -3.87 8.38
CA HIS A 404 8.65 -3.18 8.23
C HIS A 404 7.76 -3.78 7.12
N LEU A 405 8.14 -4.93 6.58
CA LEU A 405 7.33 -5.73 5.67
C LEU A 405 6.62 -6.84 6.45
N GLY A 406 5.30 -6.86 6.42
CA GLY A 406 4.49 -7.78 7.22
C GLY A 406 4.75 -9.26 6.94
N HIS A 407 5.07 -9.63 5.69
CA HIS A 407 5.43 -10.99 5.29
C HIS A 407 6.27 -11.03 4.00
N ASN A 408 7.00 -12.12 3.79
CA ASN A 408 7.76 -12.40 2.56
C ASN A 408 7.21 -13.62 1.78
N GLY A 409 6.06 -14.14 2.20
CA GLY A 409 5.48 -15.33 1.58
C GLY A 409 4.86 -15.03 0.22
N VAL A 410 4.81 -16.06 -0.62
CA VAL A 410 4.03 -16.04 -1.86
C VAL A 410 2.83 -16.97 -1.74
N VAL A 411 1.75 -16.59 -2.38
CA VAL A 411 0.54 -17.40 -2.57
C VAL A 411 0.54 -17.85 -4.02
N LEU A 412 0.53 -19.16 -4.24
CA LEU A 412 0.52 -19.72 -5.57
C LEU A 412 -0.90 -20.14 -5.94
N LEU A 413 -1.32 -19.73 -7.10
CA LEU A 413 -2.65 -19.95 -7.64
C LEU A 413 -2.54 -20.73 -8.94
N GLN A 414 -3.59 -21.47 -9.30
CA GLN A 414 -3.75 -22.07 -10.61
C GLN A 414 -5.17 -21.81 -11.12
N VAL A 415 -5.31 -21.55 -12.39
CA VAL A 415 -6.63 -21.47 -13.03
C VAL A 415 -7.19 -22.87 -13.19
N GLN A 416 -8.32 -23.12 -12.54
CA GLN A 416 -9.06 -24.38 -12.57
C GLN A 416 -10.54 -24.08 -12.75
N ASP A 417 -11.16 -24.66 -13.78
CA ASP A 417 -12.56 -24.39 -14.14
C ASP A 417 -12.87 -22.88 -14.28
N GLY A 418 -11.90 -22.12 -14.87
CA GLY A 418 -12.02 -20.69 -15.12
C GLY A 418 -11.92 -19.82 -13.86
N GLN A 419 -11.35 -20.30 -12.75
CA GLN A 419 -11.15 -19.56 -11.51
C GLN A 419 -9.74 -19.76 -10.96
N TYR A 420 -9.18 -18.75 -10.27
CA TYR A 420 -7.92 -18.89 -9.54
C TYR A 420 -8.13 -19.66 -8.24
N VAL A 421 -7.51 -20.82 -8.13
CA VAL A 421 -7.54 -21.69 -6.96
C VAL A 421 -6.15 -21.73 -6.31
N GLN A 422 -6.07 -21.56 -5.01
CA GLN A 422 -4.81 -21.62 -4.27
C GLN A 422 -4.28 -23.06 -4.23
N ILE A 423 -2.97 -23.25 -4.46
CA ILE A 423 -2.31 -24.54 -4.56
C ILE A 423 -1.19 -24.78 -3.52
N ASN A 424 -0.85 -23.77 -2.69
CA ASN A 424 0.15 -23.88 -1.60
C ASN A 424 -0.42 -23.41 -0.26
#